data_16abc24299b2afa36f3a0cf17513d68f
#
_entry.id   16abc24299b2afa36f3a0cf17513d68f
#
_cell.length_a   1.000
_cell.length_b   1.000
_cell.length_c   1.000
_cell.angle_alpha   90.00
_cell.angle_beta   90.00
_cell.angle_gamma   90.00
#
_symmetry.space_group_name_H-M   'P 1'
#
loop_
_entity.id
_entity.type
_entity.pdbx_description
1 polymer ?
#
loop_
_entity_poly.entity_id
_entity_poly.type
_entity_poly.pdbx_seq_one_letter_code
_entity_poly.pdbx_strand_id
1 'polypeptide(L)'
;MFTIVKRRELNPTVTELCIHAPLIAKKAKAGQFIIVRAKEDSERIPLTIAGFDREAGNVSIIFQVVGAGTMQLNSLKEGEAVHDFVGPLGKATEIEGLKNVCVVGGGVGCAIALPIAQALHEQGTKVTGIVGFRNKDLVILEDEFRACCDEFIIMTDDGSYGEKGVVTAPLEKKIVEGANFDEVITIGPLIMMKFVVKTTKPHNVKTVVSMNPIMVDGTGMCGGCRLTVGGQTKFACVDGPDFDGFEVDFDEAMHRGTMYKPFEAHAREAECNLLKQEVQ
;
A
#
# COMPACT_ATOMS: atom_id res chain seq x y z
N MET A 1 25.27 -2.17 0.78
CA MET A 1 24.75 -0.82 0.49
C MET A 1 23.54 -1.02 -0.43
N PHE A 2 22.45 -0.35 -0.17
CA PHE A 2 21.17 -0.52 -0.90
C PHE A 2 21.04 0.58 -1.94
N THR A 3 21.61 0.34 -3.13
CA THR A 3 21.70 1.34 -4.20
C THR A 3 20.38 1.47 -4.95
N ILE A 4 19.94 2.69 -5.23
CA ILE A 4 18.81 3.01 -6.08
C ILE A 4 19.24 2.81 -7.54
N VAL A 5 18.68 1.80 -8.20
CA VAL A 5 19.04 1.46 -9.59
C VAL A 5 18.11 2.10 -10.61
N LYS A 6 16.92 2.53 -10.18
CA LYS A 6 15.96 3.24 -11.02
C LYS A 6 15.04 4.11 -10.16
N ARG A 7 14.71 5.30 -10.67
CA ARG A 7 13.73 6.22 -10.08
C ARG A 7 12.69 6.61 -11.13
N ARG A 8 11.40 6.53 -10.78
CA ARG A 8 10.29 6.94 -11.66
C ARG A 8 9.32 7.79 -10.87
N GLU A 9 9.01 8.98 -11.36
CA GLU A 9 7.92 9.80 -10.85
C GLU A 9 6.61 9.34 -11.51
N LEU A 10 5.68 8.83 -10.71
CA LEU A 10 4.39 8.35 -11.20
C LEU A 10 3.38 9.50 -11.34
N ASN A 11 3.47 10.46 -10.44
CA ASN A 11 2.76 11.73 -10.48
C ASN A 11 3.51 12.75 -9.60
N PRO A 12 3.08 14.03 -9.49
CA PRO A 12 3.81 15.04 -8.73
C PRO A 12 4.05 14.72 -7.24
N THR A 13 3.34 13.75 -6.68
CA THR A 13 3.43 13.39 -5.26
C THR A 13 3.81 11.94 -4.99
N VAL A 14 3.91 11.12 -6.03
CA VAL A 14 4.18 9.68 -5.87
C VAL A 14 5.40 9.28 -6.67
N THR A 15 6.35 8.65 -5.99
CA THR A 15 7.62 8.19 -6.57
C THR A 15 7.79 6.69 -6.38
N GLU A 16 8.32 6.04 -7.40
CA GLU A 16 8.84 4.68 -7.35
C GLU A 16 10.37 4.71 -7.29
N LEU A 17 10.93 3.93 -6.36
CA LEU A 17 12.36 3.62 -6.30
C LEU A 17 12.56 2.12 -6.45
N CYS A 18 13.42 1.74 -7.37
CA CYS A 18 13.91 0.38 -7.52
C CYS A 18 15.28 0.28 -6.85
N ILE A 19 15.42 -0.62 -5.87
CA ILE A 19 16.57 -0.69 -4.99
C ILE A 19 17.21 -2.08 -5.11
N HIS A 20 18.54 -2.13 -5.30
CA HIS A 20 19.28 -3.38 -5.33
C HIS A 20 19.38 -3.98 -3.93
N ALA A 21 18.63 -5.06 -3.69
CA ALA A 21 18.52 -5.76 -2.42
C ALA A 21 18.30 -7.27 -2.64
N PRO A 22 19.31 -8.01 -3.14
CA PRO A 22 19.12 -9.37 -3.66
C PRO A 22 18.63 -10.38 -2.63
N LEU A 23 19.02 -10.24 -1.36
CA LEU A 23 18.55 -11.13 -0.30
C LEU A 23 17.06 -10.93 0.02
N ILE A 24 16.57 -9.71 -0.13
CA ILE A 24 15.14 -9.37 0.05
C ILE A 24 14.37 -9.82 -1.19
N ALA A 25 14.83 -9.45 -2.39
CA ALA A 25 14.19 -9.84 -3.66
C ALA A 25 13.98 -11.36 -3.77
N LYS A 26 14.97 -12.14 -3.35
CA LYS A 26 14.91 -13.63 -3.36
C LYS A 26 13.75 -14.19 -2.54
N LYS A 27 13.38 -13.54 -1.43
CA LYS A 27 12.38 -14.02 -0.45
C LYS A 27 11.05 -13.27 -0.52
N ALA A 28 11.01 -12.12 -1.18
CA ALA A 28 9.84 -11.27 -1.26
C ALA A 28 8.63 -11.99 -1.88
N LYS A 29 7.45 -11.69 -1.31
CA LYS A 29 6.13 -12.11 -1.78
C LYS A 29 5.17 -10.93 -1.76
N ALA A 30 4.11 -10.98 -2.55
CA ALA A 30 3.06 -9.96 -2.56
C ALA A 30 2.43 -9.78 -1.16
N GLY A 31 2.10 -8.54 -0.79
CA GLY A 31 1.57 -8.18 0.52
C GLY A 31 2.62 -7.92 1.60
N GLN A 32 3.87 -8.34 1.42
CA GLN A 32 4.96 -8.04 2.36
C GLN A 32 5.48 -6.62 2.20
N PHE A 33 6.15 -6.12 3.24
CA PHE A 33 6.72 -4.78 3.28
C PHE A 33 8.18 -4.77 3.72
N ILE A 34 8.81 -3.62 3.63
CA ILE A 34 10.15 -3.34 4.15
C ILE A 34 10.09 -2.15 5.11
N ILE A 35 11.10 -1.99 5.95
CA ILE A 35 11.40 -0.74 6.62
C ILE A 35 12.57 -0.09 5.90
N VAL A 36 12.40 1.15 5.45
CA VAL A 36 13.45 1.95 4.81
C VAL A 36 13.80 3.16 5.67
N ARG A 37 15.07 3.55 5.63
CA ARG A 37 15.58 4.78 6.20
C ARG A 37 16.49 5.46 5.19
N ALA A 38 16.16 6.70 4.83
CA ALA A 38 16.88 7.42 3.78
C ALA A 38 18.32 7.75 4.17
N LYS A 39 18.51 8.36 5.35
CA LYS A 39 19.81 8.76 5.94
C LYS A 39 19.92 8.19 7.38
N GLU A 40 21.07 8.32 8.03
CA GLU A 40 21.32 7.80 9.36
C GLU A 40 20.37 8.34 10.43
N ASP A 41 20.00 9.61 10.32
CA ASP A 41 19.11 10.34 11.22
C ASP A 41 17.65 10.39 10.78
N SER A 42 17.33 9.76 9.63
CA SER A 42 15.97 9.74 9.07
C SER A 42 15.04 8.81 9.84
N GLU A 43 13.75 9.04 9.68
CA GLU A 43 12.70 8.16 10.20
C GLU A 43 12.74 6.77 9.53
N ARG A 44 12.30 5.78 10.27
CA ARG A 44 12.06 4.42 9.78
C ARG A 44 10.65 4.36 9.18
N ILE A 45 10.55 4.11 7.88
CA ILE A 45 9.29 4.16 7.15
C ILE A 45 8.92 2.75 6.68
N PRO A 46 7.75 2.20 7.06
CA PRO A 46 7.24 0.96 6.49
C PRO A 46 6.67 1.25 5.10
N LEU A 47 7.18 0.56 4.09
CA LEU A 47 6.68 0.63 2.73
C LEU A 47 6.46 -0.77 2.18
N THR A 48 5.31 -1.00 1.59
CA THR A 48 5.02 -2.28 0.95
C THR A 48 5.90 -2.49 -0.27
N ILE A 49 6.29 -3.73 -0.48
CA ILE A 49 7.02 -4.17 -1.68
C ILE A 49 6.06 -4.07 -2.87
N ALA A 50 6.29 -3.10 -3.74
CA ALA A 50 5.47 -2.85 -4.94
C ALA A 50 5.87 -3.75 -6.12
N GLY A 51 7.04 -4.37 -6.05
CA GLY A 51 7.53 -5.31 -7.04
C GLY A 51 8.90 -5.86 -6.66
N PHE A 52 9.28 -6.97 -7.25
CA PHE A 52 10.61 -7.55 -7.06
C PHE A 52 11.04 -8.34 -8.30
N ASP A 53 12.34 -8.25 -8.59
CA ASP A 53 13.00 -9.03 -9.62
C ASP A 53 14.09 -9.91 -8.95
N ARG A 54 13.86 -11.21 -8.94
CA ARG A 54 14.75 -12.17 -8.28
C ARG A 54 16.07 -12.36 -9.03
N GLU A 55 16.06 -12.22 -10.35
CA GLU A 55 17.24 -12.40 -11.21
C GLU A 55 18.16 -11.19 -11.10
N ALA A 56 17.60 -9.99 -11.24
CA ALA A 56 18.32 -8.74 -11.06
C ALA A 56 18.64 -8.41 -9.60
N GLY A 57 17.97 -9.06 -8.65
CA GLY A 57 18.11 -8.80 -7.22
C GLY A 57 17.54 -7.46 -6.79
N ASN A 58 16.49 -6.98 -7.43
CA ASN A 58 15.92 -5.67 -7.22
C ASN A 58 14.56 -5.74 -6.50
N VAL A 59 14.27 -4.72 -5.70
CA VAL A 59 12.98 -4.52 -5.02
C VAL A 59 12.47 -3.11 -5.31
N SER A 60 11.24 -3.01 -5.77
CA SER A 60 10.56 -1.72 -6.00
C SER A 60 9.69 -1.36 -4.80
N ILE A 61 9.76 -0.09 -4.40
CA ILE A 61 8.87 0.55 -3.45
C ILE A 61 8.22 1.77 -4.11
N ILE A 62 6.95 2.01 -3.80
CA ILE A 62 6.20 3.18 -4.27
C ILE A 62 5.66 3.90 -3.04
N PHE A 63 5.88 5.20 -2.97
CA PHE A 63 5.45 6.00 -1.83
C PHE A 63 4.95 7.37 -2.24
N GLN A 64 4.05 7.91 -1.43
CA GLN A 64 3.60 9.29 -1.55
C GLN A 64 4.43 10.19 -0.65
N VAL A 65 4.83 11.33 -1.18
CA VAL A 65 5.59 12.35 -0.43
C VAL A 65 4.63 13.15 0.45
N VAL A 66 4.55 12.77 1.72
CA VAL A 66 3.57 13.36 2.68
C VAL A 66 4.21 13.94 3.94
N GLY A 67 5.36 13.46 4.36
CA GLY A 67 6.06 13.86 5.60
C GLY A 67 7.56 13.99 5.39
N ALA A 68 8.28 14.43 6.44
CA ALA A 68 9.72 14.67 6.41
C ALA A 68 10.52 13.46 5.89
N GLY A 69 10.28 12.27 6.42
CA GLY A 69 10.99 11.06 6.01
C GLY A 69 10.76 10.71 4.53
N THR A 70 9.54 10.87 4.02
CA THR A 70 9.26 10.63 2.59
C THR A 70 9.81 11.74 1.69
N MET A 71 9.95 12.98 2.18
CA MET A 71 10.66 14.06 1.47
C MET A 71 12.16 13.75 1.35
N GLN A 72 12.81 13.31 2.42
CA GLN A 72 14.20 12.87 2.41
C GLN A 72 14.42 11.69 1.47
N LEU A 73 13.53 10.69 1.50
CA LEU A 73 13.60 9.54 0.60
C LEU A 73 13.45 9.97 -0.87
N ASN A 74 12.53 10.91 -1.14
CA ASN A 74 12.31 11.45 -2.48
C ASN A 74 13.45 12.33 -3.01
N SER A 75 14.30 12.88 -2.13
CA SER A 75 15.47 13.68 -2.54
C SER A 75 16.60 12.82 -3.12
N LEU A 76 16.61 11.51 -2.83
CA LEU A 76 17.62 10.57 -3.32
C LEU A 76 17.47 10.30 -4.82
N LYS A 77 18.61 10.14 -5.50
CA LYS A 77 18.72 9.96 -6.96
C LYS A 77 19.19 8.55 -7.32
N GLU A 78 19.06 8.20 -8.58
CA GLU A 78 19.66 6.99 -9.12
C GLU A 78 21.19 7.00 -8.88
N GLY A 79 21.72 5.85 -8.48
CA GLY A 79 23.14 5.69 -8.08
C GLY A 79 23.41 5.99 -6.61
N GLU A 80 22.54 6.72 -5.92
CA GLU A 80 22.64 6.91 -4.47
C GLU A 80 22.11 5.69 -3.71
N ALA A 81 22.32 5.64 -2.41
CA ALA A 81 21.90 4.51 -1.58
C ALA A 81 21.04 4.98 -0.41
N VAL A 82 20.03 4.17 -0.07
CA VAL A 82 19.33 4.32 1.21
C VAL A 82 20.19 3.73 2.33
N HIS A 83 20.06 4.30 3.54
CA HIS A 83 20.86 3.90 4.70
C HIS A 83 20.46 2.50 5.17
N ASP A 84 19.19 2.28 5.45
CA ASP A 84 18.66 0.97 5.83
C ASP A 84 17.57 0.52 4.87
N PHE A 85 17.52 -0.79 4.61
CA PHE A 85 16.49 -1.46 3.85
C PHE A 85 16.29 -2.87 4.42
N VAL A 86 15.31 -3.03 5.29
CA VAL A 86 15.11 -4.23 6.11
C VAL A 86 13.85 -4.96 5.69
N GLY A 87 13.97 -6.22 5.35
CA GLY A 87 12.83 -7.04 4.93
C GLY A 87 13.24 -8.39 4.33
N PRO A 88 12.29 -9.11 3.70
CA PRO A 88 10.87 -8.81 3.72
C PRO A 88 10.28 -9.02 5.11
N LEU A 89 9.31 -8.17 5.48
CA LEU A 89 8.61 -8.18 6.76
C LEU A 89 7.12 -8.45 6.53
N GLY A 90 6.43 -8.83 7.60
CA GLY A 90 5.02 -9.17 7.54
C GLY A 90 4.74 -10.52 6.86
N LYS A 91 3.48 -10.91 6.87
CA LYS A 91 3.00 -12.10 6.16
C LYS A 91 2.69 -11.76 4.71
N ALA A 92 2.89 -12.70 3.82
CA ALA A 92 2.41 -12.58 2.45
C ALA A 92 0.88 -12.65 2.44
N THR A 93 0.25 -11.98 1.48
CA THR A 93 -1.20 -12.11 1.24
C THR A 93 -1.53 -13.56 0.89
N GLU A 94 -2.55 -14.11 1.53
CA GLU A 94 -3.02 -15.47 1.27
C GLU A 94 -3.91 -15.46 0.03
N ILE A 95 -3.38 -15.96 -1.09
CA ILE A 95 -4.10 -15.97 -2.37
C ILE A 95 -4.37 -17.39 -2.89
N GLU A 96 -3.82 -18.41 -2.24
CA GLU A 96 -3.84 -19.79 -2.70
C GLU A 96 -5.27 -20.34 -2.77
N GLY A 97 -5.62 -20.96 -3.90
CA GLY A 97 -6.95 -21.57 -4.11
C GLY A 97 -8.08 -20.61 -4.45
N LEU A 98 -7.86 -19.30 -4.45
CA LEU A 98 -8.84 -18.31 -4.86
C LEU A 98 -9.03 -18.35 -6.39
N LYS A 99 -10.29 -18.26 -6.86
CA LYS A 99 -10.65 -18.35 -8.29
C LYS A 99 -11.21 -17.07 -8.86
N ASN A 100 -11.85 -16.24 -8.04
CA ASN A 100 -12.50 -15.00 -8.46
C ASN A 100 -12.37 -13.94 -7.36
N VAL A 101 -11.49 -12.98 -7.56
CA VAL A 101 -11.12 -12.00 -6.53
C VAL A 101 -11.33 -10.57 -7.04
N CYS A 102 -11.87 -9.72 -6.17
CA CYS A 102 -11.88 -8.29 -6.40
C CYS A 102 -10.78 -7.60 -5.59
N VAL A 103 -9.86 -6.92 -6.28
CA VAL A 103 -8.81 -6.13 -5.66
C VAL A 103 -9.18 -4.66 -5.72
N VAL A 104 -9.32 -4.03 -4.54
CA VAL A 104 -9.75 -2.63 -4.41
C VAL A 104 -8.60 -1.78 -3.89
N GLY A 105 -8.17 -0.82 -4.70
CA GLY A 105 -7.07 0.11 -4.37
C GLY A 105 -7.54 1.54 -4.19
N GLY A 106 -6.97 2.29 -3.24
CA GLY A 106 -7.25 3.72 -3.06
C GLY A 106 -6.00 4.59 -2.98
N GLY A 107 -5.88 5.57 -3.88
CA GLY A 107 -4.72 6.46 -3.95
C GLY A 107 -3.41 5.68 -4.08
N VAL A 108 -2.41 5.98 -3.24
CA VAL A 108 -1.14 5.23 -3.24
C VAL A 108 -1.29 3.75 -2.84
N GLY A 109 -2.41 3.37 -2.21
CA GLY A 109 -2.73 1.97 -1.93
C GLY A 109 -2.83 1.09 -3.18
N CYS A 110 -3.05 1.68 -4.36
CA CYS A 110 -2.99 1.00 -5.64
C CYS A 110 -1.61 0.37 -5.90
N ALA A 111 -0.53 1.02 -5.46
CA ALA A 111 0.82 0.48 -5.57
C ALA A 111 1.05 -0.79 -4.74
N ILE A 112 0.26 -0.97 -3.69
CA ILE A 112 0.29 -2.14 -2.81
C ILE A 112 -0.65 -3.22 -3.35
N ALA A 113 -1.77 -2.82 -3.93
CA ALA A 113 -2.78 -3.71 -4.52
C ALA A 113 -2.27 -4.40 -5.80
N LEU A 114 -1.45 -3.69 -6.60
CA LEU A 114 -0.95 -4.20 -7.89
C LEU A 114 -0.18 -5.52 -7.77
N PRO A 115 0.84 -5.69 -6.91
CA PRO A 115 1.57 -6.95 -6.82
C PRO A 115 0.69 -8.13 -6.37
N ILE A 116 -0.38 -7.87 -5.63
CA ILE A 116 -1.36 -8.89 -5.25
C ILE A 116 -2.21 -9.26 -6.47
N ALA A 117 -2.69 -8.27 -7.24
CA ALA A 117 -3.44 -8.51 -8.48
C ALA A 117 -2.60 -9.30 -9.51
N GLN A 118 -1.32 -8.96 -9.65
CA GLN A 118 -0.38 -9.68 -10.51
C GLN A 118 -0.19 -11.13 -10.06
N ALA A 119 0.04 -11.36 -8.77
CA ALA A 119 0.21 -12.72 -8.24
C ALA A 119 -1.05 -13.57 -8.38
N LEU A 120 -2.24 -12.99 -8.20
CA LEU A 120 -3.51 -13.64 -8.48
C LEU A 120 -3.67 -14.00 -9.97
N HIS A 121 -3.35 -13.08 -10.86
CA HIS A 121 -3.41 -13.29 -12.30
C HIS A 121 -2.43 -14.40 -12.75
N GLU A 122 -1.20 -14.38 -12.25
CA GLU A 122 -0.16 -15.39 -12.56
C GLU A 122 -0.56 -16.80 -12.16
N GLN A 123 -1.35 -16.97 -11.08
CA GLN A 123 -1.88 -18.29 -10.71
C GLN A 123 -3.17 -18.69 -11.44
N GLY A 124 -3.70 -17.81 -12.34
CA GLY A 124 -4.91 -18.07 -13.12
C GLY A 124 -6.23 -17.73 -12.41
N THR A 125 -6.19 -16.93 -11.36
CA THR A 125 -7.38 -16.37 -10.69
C THR A 125 -8.00 -15.28 -11.57
N LYS A 126 -9.33 -15.28 -11.68
CA LYS A 126 -10.05 -14.15 -12.30
C LYS A 126 -9.96 -12.92 -11.40
N VAL A 127 -9.41 -11.83 -11.91
CA VAL A 127 -9.16 -10.61 -11.15
C VAL A 127 -10.04 -9.47 -11.65
N THR A 128 -10.84 -8.90 -10.74
CA THR A 128 -11.52 -7.63 -10.95
C THR A 128 -10.78 -6.55 -10.18
N GLY A 129 -10.16 -5.59 -10.87
CA GLY A 129 -9.51 -4.43 -10.25
C GLY A 129 -10.44 -3.24 -10.16
N ILE A 130 -10.59 -2.64 -8.97
CA ILE A 130 -11.31 -1.39 -8.77
C ILE A 130 -10.39 -0.41 -8.06
N VAL A 131 -10.04 0.70 -8.72
CA VAL A 131 -9.12 1.69 -8.14
C VAL A 131 -9.78 3.05 -8.04
N GLY A 132 -9.48 3.78 -6.96
CA GLY A 132 -10.06 5.09 -6.68
C GLY A 132 -9.01 6.17 -6.44
N PHE A 133 -9.24 7.33 -7.06
CA PHE A 133 -8.39 8.51 -6.91
C PHE A 133 -9.25 9.76 -6.72
N ARG A 134 -8.67 10.86 -6.25
CA ARG A 134 -9.41 12.12 -6.15
C ARG A 134 -9.70 12.75 -7.51
N ASN A 135 -8.73 12.69 -8.42
CA ASN A 135 -8.81 13.25 -9.76
C ASN A 135 -7.84 12.53 -10.72
N LYS A 136 -7.90 12.87 -12.01
CA LYS A 136 -7.08 12.31 -13.07
C LYS A 136 -5.57 12.41 -12.82
N ASP A 137 -5.10 13.55 -12.28
CA ASP A 137 -3.66 13.81 -12.12
C ASP A 137 -3.01 12.90 -11.05
N LEU A 138 -3.83 12.27 -10.22
CA LEU A 138 -3.37 11.32 -9.18
C LEU A 138 -3.43 9.86 -9.62
N VAL A 139 -3.95 9.56 -10.81
CA VAL A 139 -4.01 8.18 -11.33
C VAL A 139 -2.61 7.64 -11.56
N ILE A 140 -2.34 6.46 -11.03
CA ILE A 140 -1.07 5.73 -11.17
C ILE A 140 -1.31 4.28 -11.59
N LEU A 141 -0.35 3.68 -12.28
CA LEU A 141 -0.27 2.23 -12.56
C LEU A 141 -1.46 1.67 -13.36
N GLU A 142 -2.12 2.49 -14.16
CA GLU A 142 -3.29 2.05 -14.94
C GLU A 142 -2.94 0.93 -15.90
N ASP A 143 -1.87 1.09 -16.68
CA ASP A 143 -1.46 0.12 -17.68
C ASP A 143 -1.06 -1.22 -17.03
N GLU A 144 -0.39 -1.15 -15.88
CA GLU A 144 0.01 -2.32 -15.12
C GLU A 144 -1.20 -3.09 -14.58
N PHE A 145 -2.24 -2.40 -14.08
CA PHE A 145 -3.50 -3.04 -13.68
C PHE A 145 -4.26 -3.64 -14.86
N ARG A 146 -4.34 -2.93 -15.98
CA ARG A 146 -4.99 -3.44 -17.19
C ARG A 146 -4.32 -4.71 -17.72
N ALA A 147 -3.03 -4.87 -17.50
CA ALA A 147 -2.27 -6.05 -17.92
C ALA A 147 -2.54 -7.30 -17.05
N CYS A 148 -3.03 -7.15 -15.82
CA CYS A 148 -3.22 -8.25 -14.87
C CYS A 148 -4.66 -8.41 -14.36
N CYS A 149 -5.60 -7.58 -14.79
CA CYS A 149 -7.00 -7.69 -14.41
C CYS A 149 -7.86 -8.10 -15.62
N ASP A 150 -8.76 -9.07 -15.43
CA ASP A 150 -9.76 -9.45 -16.43
C ASP A 150 -10.80 -8.34 -16.62
N GLU A 151 -11.05 -7.59 -15.56
CA GLU A 151 -11.89 -6.40 -15.56
C GLU A 151 -11.25 -5.32 -14.70
N PHE A 152 -11.23 -4.09 -15.21
CA PHE A 152 -10.58 -2.97 -14.51
C PHE A 152 -11.45 -1.71 -14.56
N ILE A 153 -11.72 -1.14 -13.38
CA ILE A 153 -12.55 0.04 -13.18
C ILE A 153 -11.74 1.11 -12.45
N ILE A 154 -11.74 2.31 -13.01
CA ILE A 154 -11.13 3.50 -12.39
C ILE A 154 -12.24 4.44 -11.97
N MET A 155 -12.17 4.87 -10.69
CA MET A 155 -13.06 5.86 -10.11
C MET A 155 -12.29 7.15 -9.80
N THR A 156 -12.90 8.30 -10.04
CA THR A 156 -12.41 9.58 -9.53
C THR A 156 -13.52 10.33 -8.81
N ASP A 157 -13.17 10.93 -7.65
CA ASP A 157 -14.16 11.63 -6.83
C ASP A 157 -14.82 12.79 -7.60
N ASP A 158 -14.04 13.52 -8.40
CA ASP A 158 -14.49 14.67 -9.19
C ASP A 158 -15.06 14.31 -10.57
N GLY A 159 -14.86 13.08 -11.04
CA GLY A 159 -15.29 12.61 -12.36
C GLY A 159 -14.38 13.08 -13.50
N SER A 160 -13.16 13.54 -13.21
CA SER A 160 -12.23 14.01 -14.23
C SER A 160 -11.62 12.87 -15.07
N TYR A 161 -11.73 11.61 -14.61
CA TYR A 161 -11.29 10.43 -15.34
C TYR A 161 -12.00 9.16 -14.85
N GLY A 162 -12.23 8.19 -15.77
CA GLY A 162 -12.96 6.98 -15.45
C GLY A 162 -14.41 7.28 -15.06
N GLU A 163 -14.93 6.56 -14.08
CA GLU A 163 -16.26 6.79 -13.52
C GLU A 163 -16.22 7.76 -12.34
N LYS A 164 -17.25 8.59 -12.20
CA LYS A 164 -17.36 9.52 -11.08
C LYS A 164 -17.90 8.80 -9.84
N GLY A 165 -17.19 8.93 -8.71
CA GLY A 165 -17.65 8.43 -7.41
C GLY A 165 -16.59 7.67 -6.66
N VAL A 166 -17.02 6.80 -5.75
CA VAL A 166 -16.17 6.05 -4.83
C VAL A 166 -16.14 4.56 -5.19
N VAL A 167 -15.07 3.87 -4.84
CA VAL A 167 -14.82 2.45 -5.20
C VAL A 167 -15.90 1.46 -4.72
N THR A 168 -16.66 1.83 -3.69
CA THR A 168 -17.75 0.98 -3.17
C THR A 168 -18.94 0.88 -4.12
N ALA A 169 -19.19 1.88 -4.97
CA ALA A 169 -20.32 1.88 -5.88
C ALA A 169 -20.22 0.77 -6.95
N PRO A 170 -19.14 0.66 -7.74
CA PRO A 170 -18.97 -0.44 -8.67
C PRO A 170 -18.81 -1.80 -7.96
N LEU A 171 -18.20 -1.85 -6.76
CA LEU A 171 -18.09 -3.08 -5.99
C LEU A 171 -19.47 -3.63 -5.61
N GLU A 172 -20.32 -2.80 -5.03
CA GLU A 172 -21.69 -3.18 -4.64
C GLU A 172 -22.52 -3.62 -5.85
N LYS A 173 -22.46 -2.84 -6.94
CA LYS A 173 -23.11 -3.17 -8.19
C LYS A 173 -22.73 -4.58 -8.67
N LYS A 174 -21.43 -4.90 -8.69
CA LYS A 174 -20.95 -6.22 -9.11
C LYS A 174 -21.41 -7.35 -8.21
N ILE A 175 -21.37 -7.14 -6.89
CA ILE A 175 -21.88 -8.15 -5.93
C ILE A 175 -23.36 -8.41 -6.16
N VAL A 176 -24.18 -7.37 -6.33
CA VAL A 176 -25.63 -7.49 -6.57
C VAL A 176 -25.92 -8.13 -7.93
N GLU A 177 -25.10 -7.88 -8.95
CA GLU A 177 -25.19 -8.51 -10.28
C GLU A 177 -24.69 -9.98 -10.28
N GLY A 178 -24.24 -10.51 -9.16
CA GLY A 178 -23.88 -11.91 -9.00
C GLY A 178 -22.44 -12.25 -9.37
N ALA A 179 -21.48 -11.33 -9.16
CA ALA A 179 -20.08 -11.57 -9.45
C ALA A 179 -19.46 -12.74 -8.67
N ASN A 180 -20.05 -13.16 -7.54
CA ASN A 180 -19.64 -14.30 -6.71
C ASN A 180 -18.13 -14.31 -6.41
N PHE A 181 -17.62 -13.21 -5.83
CA PHE A 181 -16.23 -13.12 -5.39
C PHE A 181 -15.95 -14.09 -4.25
N ASP A 182 -14.88 -14.86 -4.35
CA ASP A 182 -14.36 -15.67 -3.24
C ASP A 182 -13.83 -14.76 -2.12
N GLU A 183 -13.22 -13.64 -2.54
CA GLU A 183 -12.63 -12.68 -1.62
C GLU A 183 -12.56 -11.27 -2.25
N VAL A 184 -12.70 -10.25 -1.41
CA VAL A 184 -12.36 -8.87 -1.73
C VAL A 184 -11.12 -8.48 -0.94
N ILE A 185 -10.06 -8.05 -1.61
CA ILE A 185 -8.83 -7.57 -0.98
C ILE A 185 -8.80 -6.05 -1.15
N THR A 186 -8.75 -5.29 -0.04
CA THR A 186 -8.82 -3.83 -0.12
C THR A 186 -7.65 -3.15 0.58
N ILE A 187 -7.07 -2.16 -0.10
CA ILE A 187 -5.86 -1.47 0.33
C ILE A 187 -5.95 0.01 0.03
N GLY A 188 -5.80 0.84 1.07
CA GLY A 188 -5.87 2.28 0.92
C GLY A 188 -6.11 3.02 2.23
N PRO A 189 -6.71 4.20 2.20
CA PRO A 189 -7.08 4.93 3.41
C PRO A 189 -8.00 4.11 4.31
N LEU A 190 -7.78 4.14 5.63
CA LEU A 190 -8.57 3.37 6.61
C LEU A 190 -10.08 3.58 6.43
N ILE A 191 -10.48 4.83 6.16
CA ILE A 191 -11.89 5.15 5.95
C ILE A 191 -12.46 4.46 4.70
N MET A 192 -11.68 4.36 3.61
CA MET A 192 -12.09 3.65 2.40
C MET A 192 -12.26 2.15 2.68
N MET A 193 -11.27 1.53 3.33
CA MET A 193 -11.32 0.11 3.69
C MET A 193 -12.52 -0.20 4.61
N LYS A 194 -12.79 0.67 5.60
CA LYS A 194 -13.99 0.57 6.45
C LYS A 194 -15.29 0.55 5.63
N PHE A 195 -15.39 1.43 4.62
CA PHE A 195 -16.60 1.46 3.75
C PHE A 195 -16.66 0.27 2.81
N VAL A 196 -15.55 -0.23 2.27
CA VAL A 196 -15.52 -1.47 1.49
C VAL A 196 -16.04 -2.64 2.33
N VAL A 197 -15.53 -2.79 3.56
CA VAL A 197 -16.02 -3.81 4.51
C VAL A 197 -17.52 -3.65 4.81
N LYS A 198 -17.98 -2.41 5.01
CA LYS A 198 -19.40 -2.13 5.23
C LYS A 198 -20.26 -2.53 4.03
N THR A 199 -19.74 -2.43 2.81
CA THR A 199 -20.41 -2.83 1.57
C THR A 199 -20.46 -4.35 1.42
N THR A 200 -19.37 -5.05 1.72
CA THR A 200 -19.27 -6.52 1.50
C THR A 200 -19.94 -7.34 2.60
N LYS A 201 -19.95 -6.84 3.84
CA LYS A 201 -20.46 -7.57 5.03
C LYS A 201 -21.93 -8.01 4.91
N PRO A 202 -22.88 -7.18 4.41
CA PRO A 202 -24.27 -7.63 4.24
C PRO A 202 -24.46 -8.77 3.24
N HIS A 203 -23.51 -8.91 2.31
CA HIS A 203 -23.49 -9.95 1.28
C HIS A 203 -22.63 -11.16 1.69
N ASN A 204 -22.04 -11.14 2.90
CA ASN A 204 -21.16 -12.17 3.42
C ASN A 204 -19.99 -12.51 2.47
N VAL A 205 -19.46 -11.52 1.75
CA VAL A 205 -18.27 -11.66 0.88
C VAL A 205 -17.04 -11.44 1.74
N LYS A 206 -16.22 -12.48 1.91
CA LYS A 206 -14.97 -12.39 2.68
C LYS A 206 -14.15 -11.19 2.23
N THR A 207 -13.67 -10.40 3.17
CA THR A 207 -12.97 -9.16 2.86
C THR A 207 -11.70 -9.05 3.68
N VAL A 208 -10.56 -9.04 3.00
CA VAL A 208 -9.24 -8.82 3.59
C VAL A 208 -8.86 -7.35 3.44
N VAL A 209 -8.34 -6.77 4.53
CA VAL A 209 -7.87 -5.40 4.58
C VAL A 209 -6.39 -5.35 4.91
N SER A 210 -5.61 -4.61 4.11
CA SER A 210 -4.18 -4.43 4.37
C SER A 210 -3.97 -3.19 5.24
N MET A 211 -3.71 -3.43 6.53
CA MET A 211 -3.65 -2.39 7.55
C MET A 211 -2.30 -1.65 7.54
N ASN A 212 -2.36 -0.34 7.68
CA ASN A 212 -1.21 0.57 7.60
C ASN A 212 -1.02 1.42 8.88
N PRO A 213 -0.95 0.80 10.08
CA PRO A 213 -0.70 1.53 11.30
C PRO A 213 0.72 2.08 11.35
N ILE A 214 0.97 3.02 12.26
CA ILE A 214 2.30 3.55 12.54
C ILE A 214 3.22 2.40 12.96
N MET A 215 4.36 2.26 12.30
CA MET A 215 5.38 1.24 12.59
C MET A 215 6.73 1.91 12.81
N VAL A 216 7.50 1.38 13.77
CA VAL A 216 8.87 1.82 14.06
C VAL A 216 9.87 0.69 13.86
N ASP A 217 9.64 -0.43 14.55
CA ASP A 217 10.55 -1.56 14.56
C ASP A 217 10.30 -2.55 13.40
N GLY A 218 9.05 -2.95 13.18
CA GLY A 218 8.66 -3.89 12.12
C GLY A 218 8.81 -5.38 12.46
N THR A 219 9.28 -5.74 13.66
CA THR A 219 9.55 -7.12 14.08
C THR A 219 8.73 -7.60 15.27
N GLY A 220 7.73 -6.82 15.69
CA GLY A 220 6.82 -7.17 16.80
C GLY A 220 7.29 -6.73 18.18
N MET A 221 8.46 -6.09 18.32
CA MET A 221 9.02 -5.76 19.62
C MET A 221 8.44 -4.48 20.24
N CYS A 222 8.27 -3.42 19.44
CA CYS A 222 7.93 -2.09 19.98
C CYS A 222 6.42 -1.90 20.28
N GLY A 223 5.53 -2.72 19.72
CA GLY A 223 4.08 -2.62 19.89
C GLY A 223 3.44 -1.39 19.23
N GLY A 224 4.19 -0.60 18.44
CA GLY A 224 3.70 0.60 17.76
C GLY A 224 2.53 0.34 16.82
N CYS A 225 2.61 -0.76 16.08
CA CYS A 225 1.63 -1.16 15.05
C CYS A 225 0.47 -2.01 15.57
N ARG A 226 0.19 -1.97 16.90
CA ARG A 226 -0.92 -2.74 17.47
C ARG A 226 -2.27 -2.20 16.99
N LEU A 227 -3.21 -3.12 16.79
CA LEU A 227 -4.59 -2.87 16.45
C LEU A 227 -5.47 -3.99 17.05
N THR A 228 -6.77 -3.74 17.19
CA THR A 228 -7.72 -4.74 17.66
C THR A 228 -8.38 -5.46 16.48
N VAL A 229 -8.29 -6.81 16.48
CA VAL A 229 -8.91 -7.70 15.49
C VAL A 229 -9.60 -8.83 16.23
N GLY A 230 -10.91 -9.00 16.05
CA GLY A 230 -11.71 -10.00 16.76
C GLY A 230 -11.65 -9.85 18.30
N GLY A 231 -11.56 -8.61 18.79
CA GLY A 231 -11.41 -8.31 20.22
C GLY A 231 -10.03 -8.63 20.81
N GLN A 232 -9.05 -9.02 19.98
CA GLN A 232 -7.69 -9.33 20.41
C GLN A 232 -6.68 -8.30 19.87
N THR A 233 -5.68 -7.98 20.67
CA THR A 233 -4.54 -7.17 20.20
C THR A 233 -3.69 -7.98 19.23
N LYS A 234 -3.48 -7.43 18.04
CA LYS A 234 -2.57 -7.93 16.99
C LYS A 234 -1.53 -6.88 16.65
N PHE A 235 -0.42 -7.32 16.08
CA PHE A 235 0.66 -6.45 15.62
C PHE A 235 0.77 -6.57 14.09
N ALA A 236 0.43 -5.51 13.37
CA ALA A 236 0.39 -5.55 11.90
C ALA A 236 1.71 -5.98 11.26
N CYS A 237 2.84 -5.72 11.90
CA CYS A 237 4.15 -6.07 11.37
C CYS A 237 4.49 -7.56 11.43
N VAL A 238 3.83 -8.36 12.28
CA VAL A 238 4.12 -9.80 12.43
C VAL A 238 2.88 -10.68 12.29
N ASP A 239 1.68 -10.17 12.66
CA ASP A 239 0.41 -10.90 12.50
C ASP A 239 -0.23 -10.64 11.15
N GLY A 240 0.04 -9.47 10.54
CA GLY A 240 -0.47 -8.98 9.27
C GLY A 240 0.65 -8.71 8.23
N PRO A 241 0.47 -7.70 7.38
CA PRO A 241 -0.44 -6.55 7.47
C PRO A 241 -1.91 -6.84 7.14
N ASP A 242 -2.21 -7.98 6.54
CA ASP A 242 -3.53 -8.35 6.08
C ASP A 242 -4.35 -9.00 7.19
N PHE A 243 -5.60 -8.56 7.35
CA PHE A 243 -6.54 -9.05 8.37
C PHE A 243 -7.94 -9.22 7.81
N ASP A 244 -8.75 -10.06 8.46
CA ASP A 244 -10.19 -10.13 8.20
C ASP A 244 -10.84 -8.78 8.52
N GLY A 245 -11.33 -8.11 7.48
CA GLY A 245 -11.95 -6.79 7.62
C GLY A 245 -13.20 -6.78 8.50
N PHE A 246 -13.88 -7.91 8.66
CA PHE A 246 -15.06 -8.02 9.52
C PHE A 246 -14.73 -7.96 11.01
N GLU A 247 -13.48 -8.25 11.36
CA GLU A 247 -12.99 -8.34 12.72
C GLU A 247 -12.14 -7.11 13.15
N VAL A 248 -11.73 -6.25 12.21
CA VAL A 248 -10.90 -5.07 12.50
C VAL A 248 -11.71 -3.96 13.17
N ASP A 249 -11.20 -3.43 14.29
CA ASP A 249 -11.68 -2.18 14.89
C ASP A 249 -11.07 -0.97 14.13
N PHE A 250 -11.80 -0.50 13.09
CA PHE A 250 -11.40 0.64 12.30
C PHE A 250 -11.43 1.97 13.07
N ASP A 251 -12.30 2.11 14.06
CA ASP A 251 -12.43 3.35 14.82
C ASP A 251 -11.24 3.54 15.75
N GLU A 252 -10.80 2.47 16.42
CA GLU A 252 -9.53 2.46 17.16
C GLU A 252 -8.35 2.75 16.21
N ALA A 253 -8.25 2.05 15.08
CA ALA A 253 -7.15 2.22 14.14
C ALA A 253 -7.05 3.65 13.60
N MET A 254 -8.17 4.28 13.24
CA MET A 254 -8.21 5.67 12.81
C MET A 254 -7.80 6.64 13.94
N HIS A 255 -8.29 6.42 15.17
CA HIS A 255 -7.91 7.23 16.31
C HIS A 255 -6.40 7.16 16.58
N ARG A 256 -5.83 5.96 16.58
CA ARG A 256 -4.38 5.76 16.74
C ARG A 256 -3.54 6.43 15.66
N GLY A 257 -4.02 6.45 14.41
CA GLY A 257 -3.38 7.13 13.29
C GLY A 257 -3.30 8.66 13.42
N THR A 258 -3.95 9.26 14.42
CA THR A 258 -3.86 10.72 14.67
C THR A 258 -2.80 11.09 15.73
N MET A 259 -2.22 10.12 16.42
CA MET A 259 -1.43 10.32 17.64
C MET A 259 -0.21 11.24 17.46
N TYR A 260 0.45 11.19 16.31
CA TYR A 260 1.67 11.96 16.03
C TYR A 260 1.49 13.10 15.04
N LYS A 261 0.29 13.36 14.55
CA LYS A 261 0.03 14.39 13.54
C LYS A 261 0.62 15.78 13.83
N PRO A 262 0.58 16.33 15.07
CA PRO A 262 1.19 17.62 15.34
C PRO A 262 2.73 17.59 15.18
N PHE A 263 3.38 16.49 15.59
CA PHE A 263 4.83 16.33 15.46
C PHE A 263 5.24 16.12 14.00
N GLU A 264 4.46 15.35 13.24
CA GLU A 264 4.66 15.13 11.80
C GLU A 264 4.55 16.43 11.01
N ALA A 265 3.57 17.29 11.34
CA ALA A 265 3.40 18.60 10.72
C ALA A 265 4.63 19.49 10.96
N HIS A 266 5.13 19.55 12.19
CA HIS A 266 6.31 20.34 12.55
C HIS A 266 7.57 19.81 11.85
N ALA A 267 7.80 18.49 11.86
CA ALA A 267 8.94 17.86 11.20
C ALA A 267 8.93 18.11 9.68
N ARG A 268 7.75 18.02 9.04
CA ARG A 268 7.57 18.33 7.63
C ARG A 268 7.92 19.78 7.29
N GLU A 269 7.51 20.73 8.10
CA GLU A 269 7.82 22.15 7.90
C GLU A 269 9.32 22.41 8.01
N ALA A 270 10.00 21.83 9.02
CA ALA A 270 11.44 21.92 9.19
C ALA A 270 12.19 21.35 7.99
N GLU A 271 11.84 20.15 7.50
CA GLU A 271 12.47 19.51 6.34
C GLU A 271 12.24 20.31 5.06
N CYS A 272 11.05 20.84 4.85
CA CYS A 272 10.75 21.68 3.69
C CYS A 272 11.62 22.95 3.65
N ASN A 273 11.96 23.51 4.80
CA ASN A 273 12.85 24.66 4.90
C ASN A 273 14.32 24.31 4.65
N LEU A 274 14.79 23.14 5.12
CA LEU A 274 16.15 22.63 4.85
C LEU A 274 16.36 22.37 3.35
N LEU A 275 15.46 21.66 2.71
CA LEU A 275 15.54 21.36 1.27
C LEU A 275 15.54 22.61 0.39
N LYS A 276 14.86 23.69 0.80
CA LYS A 276 14.91 24.97 0.10
C LYS A 276 16.27 25.68 0.22
N GLN A 277 16.99 25.48 1.32
CA GLN A 277 18.31 26.06 1.54
C GLN A 277 19.40 25.31 0.76
N GLU A 278 19.26 24.00 0.55
CA GLU A 278 20.21 23.20 -0.23
C GLU A 278 20.13 23.49 -1.75
N VAL A 279 19.08 24.12 -2.23
CA VAL A 279 18.85 24.47 -3.66
C VAL A 279 19.33 25.90 -3.99
N GLN A 280 19.71 26.72 -3.00
CA GLN A 280 20.30 28.06 -3.17
C GLN A 280 21.84 28.00 -3.12
#